data_c491c96622c647c9c7422fcc04e1a872
#
_entry.id   c491c96622c647c9c7422fcc04e1a872
#
_cell.length_a   1.000
_cell.length_b   1.000
_cell.length_c   1.000
_cell.angle_alpha   90.00
_cell.angle_beta   90.00
_cell.angle_gamma   90.00
#
_symmetry.space_group_name_H-M   'P 1'
#
loop_
_entity.id
_entity.type
_entity.pdbx_description
1 polymer ?
#
loop_
_entity_poly.entity_id
_entity_poly.type
_entity_poly.pdbx_seq_one_letter_code
_entity_poly.pdbx_strand_id
1 'polypeptide(L)'
;MSSTLHPMLNVAIKAARLAGTIINRAALDVESVRVSVKQTNDFVTEVDQAAEAAIIDTLLTAYPDHAIWAEESGKREGRHGGADHVWIIDPLDGTTNFIHGFPVYCVSIALMVGNKLEQAVIYDPTRNDLFCATRGRGAYMNDRRIRVAKRTTLRDCLMSTGFPFRPGDAFQTYLQMLGDVMPRVAGVRRPGSA
;
A
#
# COMPACT_ATOMS: atom_id res chain seq x y z
N MET A 1 21.50 6.55 18.46
CA MET A 1 22.16 6.94 17.20
C MET A 1 21.04 7.08 16.16
N SER A 2 20.75 8.27 15.71
CA SER A 2 19.80 8.51 14.61
C SER A 2 20.39 7.85 13.36
N SER A 3 19.87 6.70 12.95
CA SER A 3 20.25 6.11 11.66
C SER A 3 19.67 7.00 10.60
N THR A 4 20.52 7.71 9.86
CA THR A 4 20.08 8.48 8.70
C THR A 4 19.36 7.54 7.75
N LEU A 5 18.09 7.84 7.48
CA LEU A 5 17.27 7.06 6.53
C LEU A 5 17.95 7.09 5.15
N HIS A 6 17.73 6.04 4.36
CA HIS A 6 18.24 6.00 2.99
C HIS A 6 17.63 7.17 2.17
N PRO A 7 18.40 7.91 1.34
CA PRO A 7 17.87 9.06 0.60
C PRO A 7 16.60 8.76 -0.20
N MET A 8 16.57 7.61 -0.89
CA MET A 8 15.40 7.17 -1.66
C MET A 8 14.18 6.89 -0.77
N LEU A 9 14.41 6.31 0.44
CA LEU A 9 13.34 6.11 1.41
C LEU A 9 12.75 7.44 1.89
N ASN A 10 13.58 8.45 2.13
CA ASN A 10 13.10 9.78 2.53
C ASN A 10 12.20 10.41 1.46
N VAL A 11 12.57 10.27 0.18
CA VAL A 11 11.75 10.78 -0.93
C VAL A 11 10.44 10.02 -1.03
N ALA A 12 10.45 8.69 -0.87
CA ALA A 12 9.23 7.89 -0.85
C ALA A 12 8.30 8.25 0.32
N ILE A 13 8.84 8.50 1.52
CA ILE A 13 8.07 8.96 2.67
C ILE A 13 7.42 10.34 2.38
N LYS A 14 8.18 11.26 1.79
CA LYS A 14 7.64 12.57 1.39
C LYS A 14 6.49 12.40 0.39
N ALA A 15 6.65 11.55 -0.61
CA ALA A 15 5.63 11.26 -1.61
C ALA A 15 4.36 10.66 -0.98
N ALA A 16 4.53 9.66 -0.10
CA ALA A 16 3.41 9.02 0.59
C ALA A 16 2.62 10.01 1.48
N ARG A 17 3.30 10.89 2.20
CA ARG A 17 2.64 11.92 3.02
C ARG A 17 1.90 12.96 2.20
N LEU A 18 2.43 13.34 1.03
CA LEU A 18 1.76 14.25 0.10
C LEU A 18 0.47 13.62 -0.44
N ALA A 19 0.53 12.37 -0.90
CA ALA A 19 -0.64 11.61 -1.32
C ALA A 19 -1.66 11.47 -0.18
N GLY A 20 -1.22 11.13 1.03
CA GLY A 20 -2.11 11.04 2.19
C GLY A 20 -2.79 12.38 2.54
N THR A 21 -2.16 13.51 2.26
CA THR A 21 -2.79 14.83 2.42
C THR A 21 -3.94 15.02 1.41
N ILE A 22 -3.75 14.58 0.17
CA ILE A 22 -4.79 14.62 -0.88
C ILE A 22 -5.97 13.73 -0.47
N ILE A 23 -5.68 12.49 -0.05
CA ILE A 23 -6.68 11.51 0.38
C ILE A 23 -7.48 12.04 1.58
N ASN A 24 -6.81 12.53 2.63
CA ASN A 24 -7.48 13.04 3.82
C ASN A 24 -8.37 14.26 3.50
N ARG A 25 -7.95 15.12 2.58
CA ARG A 25 -8.78 16.25 2.15
C ARG A 25 -10.05 15.78 1.45
N ALA A 26 -9.93 14.81 0.57
CA ALA A 26 -11.08 14.24 -0.15
C ALA A 26 -12.00 13.44 0.80
N ALA A 27 -11.45 12.79 1.83
CA ALA A 27 -12.22 12.05 2.83
C ALA A 27 -13.17 12.94 3.66
N LEU A 28 -12.99 14.27 3.67
CA LEU A 28 -13.92 15.20 4.33
C LEU A 28 -15.26 15.32 3.62
N ASP A 29 -15.31 14.99 2.32
CA ASP A 29 -16.53 15.03 1.52
C ASP A 29 -16.48 13.92 0.45
N VAL A 30 -16.56 12.68 0.91
CA VAL A 30 -16.47 11.49 0.06
C VAL A 30 -17.62 11.43 -0.96
N GLU A 31 -18.80 11.98 -0.62
CA GLU A 31 -19.97 11.97 -1.51
C GLU A 31 -19.75 12.81 -2.78
N SER A 32 -18.87 13.81 -2.74
CA SER A 32 -18.51 14.64 -3.90
C SER A 32 -17.46 13.99 -4.81
N VAL A 33 -16.82 12.92 -4.39
CA VAL A 33 -15.73 12.25 -5.13
C VAL A 33 -16.29 11.51 -6.34
N ARG A 34 -15.70 11.74 -7.51
CA ARG A 34 -16.06 11.02 -8.73
C ARG A 34 -15.49 9.61 -8.70
N VAL A 35 -16.37 8.63 -8.81
CA VAL A 35 -16.05 7.21 -8.82
C VAL A 35 -16.23 6.64 -10.22
N SER A 36 -15.25 5.90 -10.70
CA SER A 36 -15.32 5.10 -11.93
C SER A 36 -15.15 3.63 -11.60
N VAL A 37 -15.76 2.75 -12.37
CA VAL A 37 -15.67 1.30 -12.19
C VAL A 37 -14.70 0.75 -13.21
N LYS A 38 -13.59 0.13 -12.75
CA LYS A 38 -12.63 -0.57 -13.61
C LYS A 38 -13.16 -1.94 -14.03
N GLN A 39 -13.64 -2.71 -13.05
CA GLN A 39 -14.22 -4.06 -13.21
C GLN A 39 -15.24 -4.30 -12.10
N THR A 40 -15.89 -5.48 -12.10
CA THR A 40 -16.81 -5.86 -11.00
C THR A 40 -16.09 -5.79 -9.67
N ASN A 41 -16.58 -4.96 -8.75
CA ASN A 41 -16.01 -4.70 -7.42
C ASN A 41 -14.57 -4.11 -7.45
N ASP A 42 -14.22 -3.40 -8.52
CA ASP A 42 -12.94 -2.73 -8.67
C ASP A 42 -13.20 -1.27 -9.08
N PHE A 43 -12.86 -0.34 -8.20
CA PHE A 43 -13.18 1.08 -8.31
C PHE A 43 -11.92 1.91 -8.40
N VAL A 44 -12.01 3.03 -9.09
CA VAL A 44 -11.01 4.09 -9.08
C VAL A 44 -11.70 5.43 -8.91
N THR A 45 -11.06 6.33 -8.21
CA THR A 45 -11.54 7.69 -8.03
C THR A 45 -10.57 8.70 -8.59
N GLU A 46 -11.02 9.94 -8.76
CA GLU A 46 -10.14 11.06 -9.10
C GLU A 46 -9.07 11.29 -8.01
N VAL A 47 -9.32 10.78 -6.79
CA VAL A 47 -8.39 10.87 -5.67
C VAL A 47 -7.20 9.92 -5.85
N ASP A 48 -7.45 8.67 -6.31
CA ASP A 48 -6.38 7.71 -6.66
C ASP A 48 -5.46 8.33 -7.71
N GLN A 49 -6.03 8.89 -8.77
CA GLN A 49 -5.27 9.51 -9.87
C GLN A 49 -4.48 10.73 -9.41
N ALA A 50 -5.07 11.59 -8.58
CA ALA A 50 -4.39 12.77 -8.04
C ALA A 50 -3.27 12.39 -7.07
N ALA A 51 -3.50 11.39 -6.22
CA ALA A 51 -2.49 10.85 -5.30
C ALA A 51 -1.33 10.21 -6.09
N GLU A 52 -1.63 9.40 -7.11
CA GLU A 52 -0.62 8.78 -7.97
C GLU A 52 0.24 9.84 -8.68
N ALA A 53 -0.39 10.83 -9.29
CA ALA A 53 0.32 11.90 -9.98
C ALA A 53 1.29 12.65 -9.04
N ALA A 54 0.86 12.95 -7.81
CA ALA A 54 1.68 13.61 -6.80
C ALA A 54 2.86 12.73 -6.34
N ILE A 55 2.65 11.42 -6.19
CA ILE A 55 3.72 10.46 -5.88
C ILE A 55 4.74 10.43 -7.02
N ILE A 56 4.29 10.21 -8.26
CA ILE A 56 5.16 10.12 -9.43
C ILE A 56 5.98 11.40 -9.62
N ASP A 57 5.35 12.57 -9.52
CA ASP A 57 6.05 13.86 -9.64
C ASP A 57 7.14 14.00 -8.58
N THR A 58 6.83 13.68 -7.32
CA THR A 58 7.80 13.74 -6.21
C THR A 58 8.98 12.80 -6.44
N LEU A 59 8.73 11.57 -6.88
CA LEU A 59 9.75 10.55 -7.10
C LEU A 59 10.64 10.91 -8.31
N LEU A 60 10.03 11.29 -9.45
CA LEU A 60 10.77 11.59 -10.67
C LEU A 60 11.44 12.96 -10.67
N THR A 61 11.01 13.90 -9.84
CA THR A 61 11.75 15.15 -9.57
C THR A 61 13.10 14.83 -8.92
N ALA A 62 13.13 13.86 -7.99
CA ALA A 62 14.36 13.47 -7.32
C ALA A 62 15.20 12.44 -8.12
N TYR A 63 14.53 11.56 -8.85
CA TYR A 63 15.14 10.43 -9.58
C TYR A 63 14.54 10.29 -10.99
N PRO A 64 14.88 11.20 -11.94
CA PRO A 64 14.22 11.28 -13.25
C PRO A 64 14.46 10.06 -14.15
N ASP A 65 15.49 9.27 -13.86
CA ASP A 65 15.87 8.09 -14.65
C ASP A 65 15.24 6.79 -14.12
N HIS A 66 14.53 6.83 -12.98
CA HIS A 66 13.86 5.66 -12.45
C HIS A 66 12.58 5.38 -13.25
N ALA A 67 12.25 4.09 -13.35
CA ALA A 67 10.98 3.63 -13.92
C ALA A 67 9.86 3.66 -12.88
N ILE A 68 8.63 3.68 -13.37
CA ILE A 68 7.41 3.62 -12.56
C ILE A 68 6.62 2.38 -12.98
N TRP A 69 6.04 1.71 -12.01
CA TRP A 69 4.99 0.72 -12.16
C TRP A 69 3.88 1.06 -11.16
N ALA A 70 2.89 1.80 -11.63
CA ALA A 70 1.80 2.30 -10.82
C ALA A 70 0.48 1.59 -11.16
N GLU A 71 -0.46 1.60 -10.22
CA GLU A 71 -1.73 0.90 -10.38
C GLU A 71 -2.61 1.55 -11.45
N GLU A 72 -2.69 2.89 -11.45
CA GLU A 72 -3.62 3.63 -12.30
C GLU A 72 -3.03 3.89 -13.69
N SER A 73 -1.82 4.42 -13.76
CA SER A 73 -1.17 4.78 -15.04
C SER A 73 -0.35 3.65 -15.65
N GLY A 74 -0.14 2.53 -14.94
CA GLY A 74 0.61 1.38 -15.43
C GLY A 74 2.12 1.59 -15.43
N LYS A 75 2.79 1.02 -16.43
CA LYS A 75 4.27 1.04 -16.53
C LYS A 75 4.75 2.23 -17.35
N ARG A 76 5.77 2.90 -16.82
CA ARG A 76 6.52 3.96 -17.49
C ARG A 76 8.00 3.72 -17.32
N GLU A 77 8.74 3.71 -18.40
CA GLU A 77 10.20 3.60 -18.38
C GLU A 77 10.87 4.90 -17.92
N GLY A 78 12.07 4.78 -17.35
CA GLY A 78 12.92 5.92 -17.03
C GLY A 78 13.43 6.62 -18.28
N ARG A 79 13.98 7.84 -18.15
CA ARG A 79 14.38 8.69 -19.29
C ARG A 79 15.38 8.07 -20.25
N HIS A 80 16.25 7.17 -19.75
CA HIS A 80 17.33 6.57 -20.57
C HIS A 80 17.09 5.08 -20.90
N GLY A 81 15.86 4.57 -20.71
CA GLY A 81 15.48 3.17 -20.96
C GLY A 81 16.15 2.18 -19.99
N GLY A 82 15.43 1.11 -19.63
CA GLY A 82 15.97 0.01 -18.84
C GLY A 82 16.47 0.38 -17.45
N ALA A 83 15.67 1.09 -16.68
CA ALA A 83 16.04 1.44 -15.32
C ALA A 83 16.12 0.19 -14.45
N ASP A 84 17.26 -0.06 -13.82
CA ASP A 84 17.39 -1.05 -12.74
C ASP A 84 16.53 -0.70 -11.53
N HIS A 85 16.09 0.56 -11.42
CA HIS A 85 15.30 1.11 -10.33
C HIS A 85 13.87 1.33 -10.78
N VAL A 86 12.93 0.61 -10.18
CA VAL A 86 11.49 0.68 -10.47
C VAL A 86 10.72 1.01 -9.21
N TRP A 87 9.98 2.10 -9.21
CA TRP A 87 9.02 2.41 -8.17
C TRP A 87 7.70 1.69 -8.45
N ILE A 88 7.23 0.92 -7.49
CA ILE A 88 5.95 0.22 -7.51
C ILE A 88 5.01 1.00 -6.60
N ILE A 89 3.87 1.43 -7.13
CA ILE A 89 2.99 2.40 -6.47
C ILE A 89 1.55 1.91 -6.51
N ASP A 90 0.93 1.85 -5.33
CA ASP A 90 -0.50 1.82 -5.14
C ASP A 90 -0.87 3.10 -4.38
N PRO A 91 -1.54 4.07 -5.05
CA PRO A 91 -1.78 5.38 -4.47
C PRO A 91 -2.84 5.38 -3.37
N LEU A 92 -3.79 4.44 -3.41
CA LEU A 92 -4.89 4.32 -2.45
C LEU A 92 -5.34 2.86 -2.32
N ASP A 93 -4.52 2.02 -1.66
CA ASP A 93 -4.92 0.66 -1.32
C ASP A 93 -6.12 0.69 -0.36
N GLY A 94 -7.23 0.11 -0.80
CA GLY A 94 -8.50 0.15 -0.11
C GLY A 94 -9.48 1.19 -0.65
N THR A 95 -9.48 1.46 -1.96
CA THR A 95 -10.40 2.40 -2.63
C THR A 95 -11.87 2.10 -2.28
N THR A 96 -12.26 0.82 -2.20
CA THR A 96 -13.62 0.43 -1.77
C THR A 96 -13.92 0.91 -0.35
N ASN A 97 -12.98 0.79 0.58
CA ASN A 97 -13.15 1.31 1.94
C ASN A 97 -13.28 2.83 1.93
N PHE A 98 -12.42 3.50 1.17
CA PHE A 98 -12.40 4.95 1.06
C PHE A 98 -13.77 5.49 0.57
N ILE A 99 -14.31 4.98 -0.54
CA ILE A 99 -15.60 5.47 -1.10
C ILE A 99 -16.80 5.20 -0.19
N HIS A 100 -16.68 4.26 0.76
CA HIS A 100 -17.71 3.97 1.75
C HIS A 100 -17.44 4.63 3.11
N GLY A 101 -16.45 5.50 3.22
CA GLY A 101 -16.09 6.17 4.47
C GLY A 101 -15.56 5.22 5.55
N PHE A 102 -15.12 4.01 5.18
CA PHE A 102 -14.52 3.07 6.12
C PHE A 102 -13.02 3.37 6.27
N PRO A 103 -12.53 3.84 7.45
CA PRO A 103 -11.21 4.45 7.60
C PRO A 103 -10.08 3.42 7.69
N VAL A 104 -9.99 2.54 6.68
CA VAL A 104 -8.94 1.52 6.54
C VAL A 104 -8.47 1.52 5.08
N TYR A 105 -7.50 2.35 4.79
CA TYR A 105 -6.84 2.48 3.49
C TYR A 105 -5.45 3.08 3.69
N CYS A 106 -4.56 2.87 2.72
CA CYS A 106 -3.19 3.37 2.82
C CYS A 106 -2.61 3.75 1.46
N VAL A 107 -1.47 4.43 1.49
CA VAL A 107 -0.57 4.63 0.35
C VAL A 107 0.53 3.59 0.44
N SER A 108 0.80 2.87 -0.64
CA SER A 108 1.86 1.87 -0.71
C SER A 108 2.87 2.22 -1.80
N ILE A 109 4.16 2.36 -1.41
CA ILE A 109 5.25 2.67 -2.33
C ILE A 109 6.42 1.74 -2.04
N ALA A 110 6.91 1.06 -3.08
CA ALA A 110 8.12 0.24 -2.98
C ALA A 110 9.14 0.63 -4.06
N LEU A 111 10.42 0.50 -3.75
CA LEU A 111 11.51 0.58 -4.73
C LEU A 111 12.08 -0.80 -4.95
N MET A 112 12.04 -1.25 -6.18
CA MET A 112 12.73 -2.44 -6.67
C MET A 112 14.01 -2.04 -7.40
N VAL A 113 15.14 -2.69 -7.07
CA VAL A 113 16.41 -2.52 -7.77
C VAL A 113 16.83 -3.88 -8.33
N GLY A 114 16.98 -3.96 -9.63
CA GLY A 114 17.01 -5.25 -10.33
C GLY A 114 15.72 -6.02 -10.04
N ASN A 115 15.81 -7.20 -9.48
CA ASN A 115 14.64 -8.01 -9.09
C ASN A 115 14.45 -8.09 -7.56
N LYS A 116 14.92 -7.09 -6.80
CA LYS A 116 14.88 -7.11 -5.32
C LYS A 116 14.22 -5.85 -4.80
N LEU A 117 13.25 -6.02 -3.88
CA LEU A 117 12.69 -4.90 -3.14
C LEU A 117 13.75 -4.37 -2.15
N GLU A 118 14.09 -3.10 -2.27
CA GLU A 118 15.12 -2.43 -1.46
C GLU A 118 14.54 -1.45 -0.44
N GLN A 119 13.47 -0.74 -0.80
CA GLN A 119 12.77 0.21 0.07
C GLN A 119 11.28 -0.06 0.02
N ALA A 120 10.60 0.18 1.14
CA ALA A 120 9.15 0.13 1.22
C ALA A 120 8.61 1.19 2.17
N VAL A 121 7.48 1.78 1.79
CA VAL A 121 6.68 2.71 2.60
C VAL A 121 5.23 2.30 2.49
N ILE A 122 4.56 2.15 3.64
CA ILE A 122 3.11 2.11 3.73
C ILE A 122 2.70 3.22 4.70
N TYR A 123 1.79 4.08 4.26
CA TYR A 123 1.32 5.20 5.05
C TYR A 123 -0.19 5.15 5.19
N ASP A 124 -0.66 4.96 6.42
CA ASP A 124 -2.07 5.10 6.79
C ASP A 124 -2.35 6.58 7.11
N PRO A 125 -3.05 7.30 6.23
CA PRO A 125 -3.33 8.72 6.44
C PRO A 125 -4.39 8.96 7.52
N THR A 126 -5.23 7.97 7.83
CA THR A 126 -6.31 8.11 8.81
C THR A 126 -5.79 8.17 10.24
N ARG A 127 -4.69 7.44 10.52
CA ARG A 127 -4.03 7.36 11.83
C ARG A 127 -2.71 8.12 11.87
N ASN A 128 -2.23 8.59 10.71
CA ASN A 128 -0.88 9.12 10.51
C ASN A 128 0.20 8.09 10.90
N ASP A 129 -0.06 6.81 10.63
CA ASP A 129 0.88 5.73 10.88
C ASP A 129 1.76 5.49 9.65
N LEU A 130 3.07 5.61 9.84
CA LEU A 130 4.07 5.41 8.81
C LEU A 130 4.85 4.13 9.06
N PHE A 131 4.69 3.17 8.16
CA PHE A 131 5.52 1.97 8.12
C PHE A 131 6.57 2.13 7.03
N CYS A 132 7.83 1.84 7.36
CA CYS A 132 8.91 1.87 6.37
C CYS A 132 9.94 0.79 6.60
N ALA A 133 10.60 0.37 5.52
CA ALA A 133 11.64 -0.63 5.58
C ALA A 133 12.74 -0.36 4.56
N THR A 134 13.97 -0.70 4.92
CA THR A 134 15.10 -0.83 4.01
C THR A 134 15.64 -2.24 4.12
N ARG A 135 15.92 -2.89 2.99
CA ARG A 135 16.50 -4.23 2.96
C ARG A 135 17.76 -4.31 3.84
N GLY A 136 17.80 -5.33 4.70
CA GLY A 136 18.89 -5.56 5.64
C GLY A 136 18.94 -4.63 6.86
N ARG A 137 18.10 -3.57 6.91
CA ARG A 137 18.05 -2.64 8.05
C ARG A 137 16.82 -2.82 8.94
N GLY A 138 15.85 -3.64 8.52
CA GLY A 138 14.62 -3.94 9.25
C GLY A 138 13.47 -3.00 8.91
N ALA A 139 12.34 -3.19 9.61
CA ALA A 139 11.11 -2.42 9.43
C ALA A 139 10.81 -1.57 10.67
N TYR A 140 10.15 -0.44 10.43
CA TYR A 140 9.82 0.54 11.44
C TYR A 140 8.39 1.03 11.27
N MET A 141 7.74 1.35 12.37
CA MET A 141 6.47 2.06 12.45
C MET A 141 6.68 3.31 13.31
N ASN A 142 6.45 4.50 12.74
CA ASN A 142 6.64 5.79 13.41
C ASN A 142 7.99 5.84 14.15
N ASP A 143 9.09 5.56 13.42
CA ASP A 143 10.48 5.52 13.90
C ASP A 143 10.79 4.41 14.95
N ARG A 144 9.80 3.61 15.34
CA ARG A 144 10.00 2.48 16.25
C ARG A 144 10.19 1.19 15.46
N ARG A 145 11.29 0.50 15.70
CA ARG A 145 11.56 -0.78 15.04
C ARG A 145 10.49 -1.81 15.38
N ILE A 146 9.91 -2.42 14.35
CA ILE A 146 8.96 -3.51 14.48
C ILE A 146 9.58 -4.86 14.15
N ARG A 147 8.97 -5.92 14.64
CA ARG A 147 9.37 -7.31 14.41
C ARG A 147 8.13 -8.17 14.33
N VAL A 148 8.28 -9.34 13.70
CA VAL A 148 7.22 -10.37 13.71
C VAL A 148 6.84 -10.74 15.14
N ALA A 149 5.58 -11.11 15.35
CA ALA A 149 5.08 -11.57 16.64
C ALA A 149 5.85 -12.83 17.10
N LYS A 150 6.04 -12.95 18.43
CA LYS A 150 6.70 -14.12 19.04
C LYS A 150 5.74 -15.31 19.27
N ARG A 151 4.56 -15.27 18.67
CA ARG A 151 3.56 -16.34 18.82
C ARG A 151 3.94 -17.52 17.97
N THR A 152 3.91 -18.71 18.55
CA THR A 152 4.32 -19.97 17.92
C THR A 152 3.17 -20.94 17.72
N THR A 153 1.98 -20.63 18.24
CA THR A 153 0.79 -21.46 18.10
C THR A 153 -0.32 -20.67 17.41
N LEU A 154 -1.08 -21.32 16.54
CA LEU A 154 -2.21 -20.70 15.86
C LEU A 154 -3.26 -20.16 16.84
N ARG A 155 -3.49 -20.88 17.93
CA ARG A 155 -4.47 -20.52 18.96
C ARG A 155 -4.29 -19.10 19.51
N ASP A 156 -3.04 -18.61 19.52
CA ASP A 156 -2.71 -17.29 20.06
C ASP A 156 -2.63 -16.22 18.97
N CYS A 157 -2.84 -16.60 17.70
CA CYS A 157 -2.69 -15.70 16.57
C CYS A 157 -3.99 -14.97 16.23
N LEU A 158 -3.90 -13.66 16.04
CA LEU A 158 -4.89 -12.89 15.29
C LEU A 158 -4.48 -12.93 13.82
N MET A 159 -5.34 -13.48 12.96
CA MET A 159 -5.09 -13.63 11.53
C MET A 159 -5.77 -12.52 10.75
N SER A 160 -5.14 -12.08 9.66
CA SER A 160 -5.74 -11.21 8.66
C SER A 160 -5.94 -11.97 7.35
N THR A 161 -7.00 -11.63 6.62
CA THR A 161 -7.33 -12.26 5.32
C THR A 161 -7.95 -11.24 4.36
N GLY A 162 -8.00 -11.57 3.07
CA GLY A 162 -8.81 -10.92 2.05
C GLY A 162 -9.91 -11.87 1.57
N PHE A 163 -11.01 -11.34 1.03
CA PHE A 163 -12.08 -12.16 0.45
C PHE A 163 -11.87 -12.28 -1.07
N PRO A 164 -11.95 -13.49 -1.64
CA PRO A 164 -12.00 -13.69 -3.08
C PRO A 164 -13.42 -13.41 -3.57
N PHE A 165 -13.66 -12.27 -4.19
CA PHE A 165 -14.97 -11.90 -4.73
C PHE A 165 -14.92 -11.47 -6.20
N ARG A 166 -13.77 -11.67 -6.87
CA ARG A 166 -13.63 -11.46 -8.31
C ARG A 166 -14.07 -12.70 -9.07
N PRO A 167 -14.65 -12.58 -10.28
CA PRO A 167 -14.94 -13.73 -11.12
C PRO A 167 -13.69 -14.59 -11.36
N GLY A 168 -13.83 -15.91 -11.20
CA GLY A 168 -12.72 -16.85 -11.35
C GLY A 168 -11.91 -17.12 -10.07
N ASP A 169 -12.14 -16.40 -9.00
CA ASP A 169 -11.53 -16.67 -7.70
C ASP A 169 -11.99 -18.02 -7.15
N ALA A 170 -11.09 -18.72 -6.44
CA ALA A 170 -11.36 -20.03 -5.83
C ALA A 170 -12.20 -19.88 -4.54
N PHE A 171 -13.40 -19.30 -4.63
CA PHE A 171 -14.25 -18.95 -3.50
C PHE A 171 -14.57 -20.14 -2.59
N GLN A 172 -14.92 -21.31 -3.16
CA GLN A 172 -15.24 -22.49 -2.36
C GLN A 172 -14.02 -23.01 -1.60
N THR A 173 -12.86 -23.03 -2.26
CA THR A 173 -11.58 -23.41 -1.62
C THR A 173 -11.25 -22.43 -0.48
N TYR A 174 -11.45 -21.14 -0.70
CA TYR A 174 -11.25 -20.14 0.33
C TYR A 174 -12.17 -20.37 1.54
N LEU A 175 -13.46 -20.65 1.33
CA LEU A 175 -14.40 -20.92 2.42
C LEU A 175 -14.01 -22.16 3.25
N GLN A 176 -13.53 -23.21 2.58
CA GLN A 176 -13.00 -24.39 3.27
C GLN A 176 -11.79 -24.03 4.15
N MET A 177 -10.80 -23.34 3.57
CA MET A 177 -9.61 -22.88 4.32
C MET A 177 -9.99 -21.99 5.50
N LEU A 178 -10.90 -21.05 5.30
CA LEU A 178 -11.38 -20.17 6.37
C LEU A 178 -12.08 -20.97 7.47
N GLY A 179 -12.95 -21.92 7.11
CA GLY A 179 -13.63 -22.83 8.05
C GLY A 179 -12.64 -23.66 8.87
N ASP A 180 -11.54 -24.11 8.28
CA ASP A 180 -10.48 -24.86 8.95
C ASP A 180 -9.63 -24.00 9.88
N VAL A 181 -9.39 -22.73 9.54
CA VAL A 181 -8.53 -21.82 10.30
C VAL A 181 -9.25 -21.17 11.48
N MET A 182 -10.51 -20.71 11.26
CA MET A 182 -11.26 -19.96 12.28
C MET A 182 -11.31 -20.61 13.66
N PRO A 183 -11.59 -21.91 13.82
CA PRO A 183 -11.66 -22.54 15.14
C PRO A 183 -10.28 -22.75 15.80
N ARG A 184 -9.19 -22.52 15.08
CA ARG A 184 -7.81 -22.77 15.53
C ARG A 184 -7.05 -21.51 15.92
N VAL A 185 -7.62 -20.32 15.71
CA VAL A 185 -6.96 -19.02 15.93
C VAL A 185 -7.70 -18.20 16.98
N ALA A 186 -7.05 -17.19 17.54
CA ALA A 186 -7.69 -16.26 18.50
C ALA A 186 -8.76 -15.38 17.84
N GLY A 187 -8.68 -15.20 16.52
CA GLY A 187 -9.67 -14.49 15.73
C GLY A 187 -9.16 -14.19 14.32
N VAL A 188 -10.10 -13.84 13.43
CA VAL A 188 -9.82 -13.44 12.07
C VAL A 188 -10.31 -12.01 11.84
N ARG A 189 -9.55 -11.24 11.06
CA ARG A 189 -9.91 -9.88 10.62
C ARG A 189 -9.82 -9.79 9.10
N ARG A 190 -10.69 -8.98 8.51
CA ARG A 190 -10.66 -8.64 7.09
C ARG A 190 -10.69 -7.10 6.98
N PRO A 191 -9.53 -6.44 7.08
CA PRO A 191 -9.46 -4.97 7.03
C PRO A 191 -9.77 -4.42 5.63
N GLY A 192 -9.33 -5.09 4.57
CA GLY A 192 -9.61 -4.70 3.18
C GLY A 192 -8.58 -3.74 2.58
N SER A 193 -7.46 -3.56 3.25
CA SER A 193 -6.27 -2.84 2.83
C SER A 193 -5.04 -3.44 3.51
N ALA A 194 -3.83 -3.01 3.11
CA ALA A 194 -2.55 -3.45 3.66
C ALA A 194 -2.31 -2.98 5.11
#